data_dc8fa72d60e435bf0fe6e381ae6078f3
#
_entry.id   dc8fa72d60e435bf0fe6e381ae6078f3
#
_cell.length_a   1.000
_cell.length_b   1.000
_cell.length_c   1.000
_cell.angle_alpha   90.00
_cell.angle_beta   90.00
_cell.angle_gamma   90.00
#
_symmetry.space_group_name_H-M   'P 1'
#
loop_
_entity.id
_entity.type
_entity.pdbx_description
1 polymer ?
#
loop_
_entity_poly.entity_id
_entity_poly.type
_entity_poly.pdbx_seq_one_letter_code
_entity_poly.pdbx_strand_id
1 'polypeptide(L)'
;MGRERERTTCCVVGGGPAGMVLGLLLARAGVEVTVLEKHGDFLRDFRGDTVHPSTLRLLDDLGLADRFEALPQRHVHSVQLPIGRGGELFTVGDIGSLPGKYNYVAMVPQWDLLDLLADEANREPSFRLRMNTEVTSFLMERGRVTGVRYRDRAGGSTGELRATLTVACDGRGSLARALPELGLREFPCPMDVWWFRLPRRASDPQGLVGNAGERFLTAMIDRGDYWQCAVLIPKGADAKYRAEGLDRFLTSFEEATPWMRPGTGTVGRDTRPRSWDEVKLLDVRMDRLRRWHRPGLLCIGDAAHAMSPVFGIGINLAVEDAVAAARHLAGPLRAGTVGLGDVRAVQRRRWPTAAATQRLQRIAHARVIEPLLQGRSPAVGGEPLRLAEVLTKAPWLKRAPAYFLAYGAGRERPPAASVRRSG
;
A
#
# COMPACT_ATOMS: atom_id res chain seq x y z
N MET A 1 23.98 -28.25 24.52
CA MET A 1 22.72 -28.58 23.83
C MET A 1 22.70 -27.79 22.52
N GLY A 2 22.89 -28.48 21.38
CA GLY A 2 22.85 -27.86 20.06
C GLY A 2 21.43 -27.34 19.81
N ARG A 3 21.29 -26.02 19.58
CA ARG A 3 20.01 -25.46 19.10
C ARG A 3 19.67 -26.14 17.80
N GLU A 4 18.55 -26.88 17.80
CA GLU A 4 17.97 -27.45 16.60
C GLU A 4 17.84 -26.31 15.57
N ARG A 5 18.50 -26.45 14.43
CA ARG A 5 18.47 -25.40 13.40
C ARG A 5 17.10 -25.42 12.76
N GLU A 6 16.29 -24.42 13.11
CA GLU A 6 14.95 -24.26 12.53
C GLU A 6 15.03 -24.16 10.99
N ARG A 7 14.11 -24.83 10.30
CA ARG A 7 14.07 -24.87 8.83
C ARG A 7 12.66 -24.61 8.33
N THR A 8 12.57 -24.05 7.16
CA THR A 8 11.34 -23.89 6.38
C THR A 8 11.67 -23.94 4.89
N THR A 9 10.72 -24.25 4.04
CA THR A 9 10.94 -24.19 2.59
C THR A 9 11.00 -22.73 2.11
N CYS A 10 10.07 -21.89 2.55
CA CYS A 10 10.06 -20.47 2.23
C CYS A 10 9.99 -19.60 3.51
N CYS A 11 10.99 -18.75 3.71
CA CYS A 11 10.96 -17.73 4.74
C CYS A 11 10.47 -16.41 4.14
N VAL A 12 9.36 -15.87 4.64
CA VAL A 12 8.81 -14.58 4.26
C VAL A 12 9.14 -13.56 5.36
N VAL A 13 9.84 -12.51 5.01
CA VAL A 13 10.25 -11.44 5.95
C VAL A 13 9.27 -10.29 5.83
N GLY A 14 8.47 -10.05 6.87
CA GLY A 14 7.43 -9.03 6.95
C GLY A 14 6.01 -9.59 6.73
N GLY A 15 5.13 -9.33 7.70
CA GLY A 15 3.70 -9.72 7.72
C GLY A 15 2.77 -8.66 7.11
N GLY A 16 3.28 -7.78 6.24
CA GLY A 16 2.46 -6.83 5.47
C GLY A 16 1.65 -7.50 4.36
N PRO A 17 0.90 -6.72 3.54
CA PRO A 17 0.01 -7.27 2.51
C PRO A 17 0.69 -8.25 1.55
N ALA A 18 1.91 -7.94 1.08
CA ALA A 18 2.68 -8.84 0.22
C ALA A 18 3.02 -10.16 0.93
N GLY A 19 3.49 -10.07 2.18
CA GLY A 19 3.95 -11.24 2.93
C GLY A 19 2.81 -12.16 3.34
N MET A 20 1.71 -11.61 3.83
CA MET A 20 0.55 -12.40 4.24
C MET A 20 -0.14 -13.07 3.06
N VAL A 21 -0.33 -12.36 1.93
CA VAL A 21 -0.89 -12.97 0.70
C VAL A 21 0.03 -14.04 0.15
N LEU A 22 1.35 -13.79 0.07
CA LEU A 22 2.32 -14.78 -0.39
C LEU A 22 2.30 -16.02 0.50
N GLY A 23 2.33 -15.81 1.83
CA GLY A 23 2.32 -16.87 2.82
C GLY A 23 1.09 -17.78 2.66
N LEU A 24 -0.11 -17.18 2.59
CA LEU A 24 -1.37 -17.91 2.39
C LEU A 24 -1.36 -18.69 1.06
N LEU A 25 -0.99 -18.04 -0.04
CA LEU A 25 -1.00 -18.68 -1.36
C LEU A 25 -0.02 -19.86 -1.46
N LEU A 26 1.19 -19.72 -0.90
CA LEU A 26 2.19 -20.78 -0.90
C LEU A 26 1.78 -21.93 0.03
N ALA A 27 1.25 -21.62 1.21
CA ALA A 27 0.78 -22.65 2.14
C ALA A 27 -0.36 -23.47 1.53
N ARG A 28 -1.35 -22.83 0.93
CA ARG A 28 -2.44 -23.53 0.20
C ARG A 28 -1.94 -24.37 -0.98
N ALA A 29 -0.82 -23.97 -1.57
CA ALA A 29 -0.16 -24.76 -2.60
C ALA A 29 0.71 -25.91 -2.05
N GLY A 30 0.71 -26.14 -0.73
CA GLY A 30 1.45 -27.22 -0.08
C GLY A 30 2.95 -26.95 0.11
N VAL A 31 3.34 -25.67 0.15
CA VAL A 31 4.71 -25.24 0.47
C VAL A 31 4.78 -24.90 1.95
N GLU A 32 5.78 -25.43 2.67
CA GLU A 32 6.05 -25.02 4.05
C GLU A 32 6.57 -23.58 4.11
N VAL A 33 5.80 -22.69 4.78
CA VAL A 33 6.08 -21.25 4.84
C VAL A 33 6.14 -20.77 6.27
N THR A 34 7.16 -19.97 6.58
CA THR A 34 7.24 -19.21 7.84
C THR A 34 7.29 -17.74 7.52
N VAL A 35 6.30 -16.98 8.02
CA VAL A 35 6.27 -15.51 7.97
C VAL A 35 6.80 -14.95 9.28
N LEU A 36 7.77 -14.04 9.20
CA LEU A 36 8.37 -13.34 10.34
C LEU A 36 7.93 -11.90 10.35
N GLU A 37 7.17 -11.49 11.36
CA GLU A 37 6.73 -10.10 11.55
C GLU A 37 7.35 -9.52 12.83
N LYS A 38 7.98 -8.37 12.72
CA LYS A 38 8.71 -7.72 13.82
C LYS A 38 7.82 -7.14 14.91
N HIS A 39 6.56 -6.92 14.63
CA HIS A 39 5.61 -6.37 15.57
C HIS A 39 4.74 -7.46 16.21
N GLY A 40 4.09 -7.13 17.34
CA GLY A 40 3.21 -8.05 18.07
C GLY A 40 1.79 -8.11 17.53
N ASP A 41 1.42 -7.16 16.67
CA ASP A 41 0.10 -7.02 16.05
C ASP A 41 0.24 -6.41 14.64
N PHE A 42 -0.88 -6.24 13.94
CA PHE A 42 -0.94 -5.56 12.65
C PHE A 42 -1.36 -4.10 12.74
N LEU A 43 -1.59 -3.57 13.94
CA LEU A 43 -1.93 -2.17 14.14
C LEU A 43 -0.75 -1.29 13.71
N ARG A 44 -1.00 -0.45 12.73
CA ARG A 44 -0.01 0.52 12.20
C ARG A 44 -0.70 1.86 12.07
N ASP A 45 0.11 2.92 12.23
CA ASP A 45 -0.38 4.25 11.93
C ASP A 45 -0.86 4.34 10.48
N PHE A 46 -2.01 4.91 10.30
CA PHE A 46 -2.72 5.35 9.09
C PHE A 46 -1.99 5.11 7.75
N ARG A 47 -1.92 3.89 7.27
CA ARG A 47 -1.32 3.57 5.98
C ARG A 47 -2.16 2.55 5.25
N GLY A 48 -2.35 2.82 3.96
CA GLY A 48 -2.76 1.81 3.02
C GLY A 48 -4.12 1.17 3.27
N ASP A 49 -5.16 1.97 3.27
CA ASP A 49 -6.52 1.54 3.59
C ASP A 49 -7.37 1.30 2.34
N THR A 50 -6.77 1.23 1.16
CA THR A 50 -7.47 1.05 -0.11
C THR A 50 -7.28 -0.35 -0.67
N VAL A 51 -8.37 -1.09 -0.78
CA VAL A 51 -8.42 -2.41 -1.41
C VAL A 51 -9.14 -2.28 -2.75
N HIS A 52 -8.40 -2.43 -3.83
CA HIS A 52 -8.90 -2.20 -5.19
C HIS A 52 -9.56 -3.46 -5.77
N PRO A 53 -10.32 -3.33 -6.88
CA PRO A 53 -11.01 -4.44 -7.54
C PRO A 53 -10.16 -5.68 -7.83
N SER A 54 -8.87 -5.50 -8.15
CA SER A 54 -7.96 -6.63 -8.37
C SER A 54 -7.76 -7.49 -7.12
N THR A 55 -7.59 -6.83 -5.96
CA THR A 55 -7.44 -7.52 -4.67
C THR A 55 -8.77 -8.10 -4.19
N LEU A 56 -9.90 -7.38 -4.38
CA LEU A 56 -11.24 -7.92 -4.06
C LEU A 56 -11.54 -9.22 -4.82
N ARG A 57 -11.16 -9.29 -6.09
CA ARG A 57 -11.27 -10.52 -6.88
C ARG A 57 -10.35 -11.63 -6.38
N LEU A 58 -9.15 -11.30 -5.96
CA LEU A 58 -8.28 -12.29 -5.33
C LEU A 58 -8.94 -12.87 -4.07
N LEU A 59 -9.53 -12.03 -3.22
CA LEU A 59 -10.24 -12.51 -2.02
C LEU A 59 -11.43 -13.42 -2.39
N ASP A 60 -12.16 -13.10 -3.46
CA ASP A 60 -13.22 -13.95 -4.00
C ASP A 60 -12.68 -15.30 -4.51
N ASP A 61 -11.60 -15.29 -5.31
CA ASP A 61 -10.92 -16.51 -5.77
C ASP A 61 -10.40 -17.37 -4.60
N LEU A 62 -10.14 -16.76 -3.45
CA LEU A 62 -9.69 -17.43 -2.24
C LEU A 62 -10.85 -17.88 -1.32
N GLY A 63 -12.11 -17.59 -1.66
CA GLY A 63 -13.27 -17.87 -0.84
C GLY A 63 -13.38 -16.99 0.41
N LEU A 64 -12.81 -15.78 0.36
CA LEU A 64 -12.78 -14.83 1.48
C LEU A 64 -13.71 -13.63 1.27
N ALA A 65 -14.47 -13.57 0.17
CA ALA A 65 -15.29 -12.42 -0.18
C ALA A 65 -16.29 -12.06 0.92
N ASP A 66 -17.07 -13.03 1.41
CA ASP A 66 -18.11 -12.78 2.41
C ASP A 66 -17.51 -12.33 3.77
N ARG A 67 -16.39 -12.95 4.17
CA ARG A 67 -15.67 -12.56 5.39
C ARG A 67 -15.08 -11.16 5.28
N PHE A 68 -14.59 -10.79 4.10
CA PHE A 68 -14.08 -9.45 3.83
C PHE A 68 -15.22 -8.42 3.80
N GLU A 69 -16.36 -8.74 3.21
CA GLU A 69 -17.52 -7.85 3.14
C GLU A 69 -18.10 -7.55 4.54
N ALA A 70 -17.95 -8.49 5.48
CA ALA A 70 -18.35 -8.31 6.87
C ALA A 70 -17.43 -7.38 7.68
N LEU A 71 -16.26 -6.99 7.16
CA LEU A 71 -15.37 -6.05 7.83
C LEU A 71 -15.94 -4.63 7.78
N PRO A 72 -15.65 -3.78 8.79
CA PRO A 72 -15.99 -2.36 8.73
C PRO A 72 -15.34 -1.68 7.53
N GLN A 73 -16.11 -1.30 6.53
CA GLN A 73 -15.59 -0.74 5.29
C GLN A 73 -16.53 0.30 4.66
N ARG A 74 -15.97 1.08 3.74
CA ARG A 74 -16.71 2.01 2.88
C ARG A 74 -16.34 1.76 1.42
N HIS A 75 -17.34 1.81 0.55
CA HIS A 75 -17.14 1.66 -0.89
C HIS A 75 -17.01 3.02 -1.56
N VAL A 76 -15.93 3.21 -2.33
CA VAL A 76 -15.69 4.40 -3.13
C VAL A 76 -15.78 4.03 -4.60
N HIS A 77 -16.79 4.55 -5.28
CA HIS A 77 -17.07 4.27 -6.69
C HIS A 77 -16.41 5.28 -7.62
N SER A 78 -16.12 6.49 -7.13
CA SER A 78 -15.49 7.55 -7.92
C SER A 78 -14.45 8.32 -7.10
N VAL A 79 -13.44 8.82 -7.79
CA VAL A 79 -12.47 9.75 -7.22
C VAL A 79 -12.79 11.13 -7.74
N GLN A 80 -13.08 12.06 -6.84
CA GLN A 80 -13.41 13.44 -7.14
C GLN A 80 -12.30 14.36 -6.62
N LEU A 81 -11.88 15.30 -7.44
CA LEU A 81 -10.94 16.34 -7.07
C LEU A 81 -11.58 17.72 -7.33
N PRO A 82 -11.40 18.71 -6.46
CA PRO A 82 -11.80 20.07 -6.73
C PRO A 82 -10.89 20.64 -7.81
N ILE A 83 -11.46 21.02 -8.94
CA ILE A 83 -10.73 21.64 -10.05
C ILE A 83 -11.42 22.95 -10.38
N GLY A 84 -10.65 24.06 -10.35
CA GLY A 84 -11.16 25.38 -10.66
C GLY A 84 -11.24 26.32 -9.46
N ARG A 85 -11.41 27.62 -9.73
CA ARG A 85 -11.47 28.68 -8.70
C ARG A 85 -12.73 28.62 -7.82
N GLY A 86 -13.74 27.85 -8.22
CA GLY A 86 -15.00 27.70 -7.49
C GLY A 86 -15.09 26.46 -6.59
N GLY A 87 -14.06 25.59 -6.58
CA GLY A 87 -14.09 24.35 -5.79
C GLY A 87 -15.06 23.28 -6.33
N GLU A 88 -15.46 23.37 -7.61
CA GLU A 88 -16.31 22.38 -8.24
C GLU A 88 -15.63 21.00 -8.24
N LEU A 89 -16.36 19.99 -7.75
CA LEU A 89 -15.87 18.62 -7.68
C LEU A 89 -15.89 17.99 -9.08
N PHE A 90 -14.73 17.61 -9.57
CA PHE A 90 -14.56 16.97 -10.86
C PHE A 90 -14.20 15.48 -10.69
N THR A 91 -14.99 14.61 -11.32
CA THR A 91 -14.69 13.15 -11.30
C THR A 91 -13.54 12.84 -12.24
N VAL A 92 -12.39 12.50 -11.66
CA VAL A 92 -11.16 12.11 -12.39
C VAL A 92 -11.08 10.62 -12.69
N GLY A 93 -11.86 9.81 -11.99
CA GLY A 93 -11.96 8.37 -12.22
C GLY A 93 -13.30 7.85 -11.72
N ASP A 94 -14.04 7.17 -12.58
CA ASP A 94 -15.31 6.53 -12.28
C ASP A 94 -15.15 5.00 -12.36
N ILE A 95 -14.80 4.41 -11.20
CA ILE A 95 -14.64 2.97 -11.05
C ILE A 95 -15.99 2.27 -11.11
N GLY A 96 -17.06 2.96 -10.67
CA GLY A 96 -18.44 2.46 -10.71
C GLY A 96 -18.93 2.14 -12.12
N SER A 97 -18.38 2.83 -13.14
CA SER A 97 -18.69 2.55 -14.55
C SER A 97 -17.99 1.33 -15.15
N LEU A 98 -17.06 0.70 -14.40
CA LEU A 98 -16.35 -0.48 -14.88
C LEU A 98 -17.24 -1.73 -14.77
N PRO A 99 -17.19 -2.64 -15.76
CA PRO A 99 -17.98 -3.86 -15.72
C PRO A 99 -17.44 -4.85 -14.67
N GLY A 100 -18.36 -5.58 -14.02
CA GLY A 100 -18.06 -6.69 -13.12
C GLY A 100 -18.54 -6.47 -11.67
N LYS A 101 -18.42 -7.51 -10.85
CA LYS A 101 -18.89 -7.56 -9.46
C LYS A 101 -18.20 -6.48 -8.58
N TYR A 102 -16.91 -6.24 -8.81
CA TYR A 102 -16.11 -5.31 -8.01
C TYR A 102 -15.81 -4.05 -8.81
N ASN A 103 -16.71 -3.08 -8.73
CA ASN A 103 -16.61 -1.77 -9.37
C ASN A 103 -16.46 -0.62 -8.36
N TYR A 104 -15.75 -0.89 -7.26
CA TYR A 104 -15.47 0.05 -6.19
C TYR A 104 -14.08 -0.20 -5.59
N VAL A 105 -13.55 0.79 -4.90
CA VAL A 105 -12.43 0.64 -3.98
C VAL A 105 -13.00 0.51 -2.57
N ALA A 106 -12.66 -0.57 -1.87
CA ALA A 106 -13.01 -0.72 -0.48
C ALA A 106 -12.02 0.05 0.40
N MET A 107 -12.54 0.92 1.25
CA MET A 107 -11.77 1.64 2.27
C MET A 107 -11.88 0.84 3.56
N VAL A 108 -10.86 0.02 3.83
CA VAL A 108 -10.81 -0.90 4.97
C VAL A 108 -9.50 -0.65 5.73
N PRO A 109 -9.50 -0.60 7.07
CA PRO A 109 -8.25 -0.55 7.82
C PRO A 109 -7.34 -1.72 7.45
N GLN A 110 -6.06 -1.43 7.19
CA GLN A 110 -5.13 -2.46 6.72
C GLN A 110 -4.99 -3.63 7.71
N TRP A 111 -5.08 -3.36 9.02
CA TRP A 111 -5.00 -4.40 10.03
C TRP A 111 -6.16 -5.40 9.95
N ASP A 112 -7.40 -4.98 9.64
CA ASP A 112 -8.54 -5.87 9.48
C ASP A 112 -8.35 -6.83 8.29
N LEU A 113 -7.80 -6.34 7.18
CA LEU A 113 -7.42 -7.17 6.05
C LEU A 113 -6.31 -8.16 6.42
N LEU A 114 -5.30 -7.72 7.18
CA LEU A 114 -4.17 -8.57 7.56
C LEU A 114 -4.58 -9.62 8.58
N ASP A 115 -5.45 -9.28 9.54
CA ASP A 115 -6.02 -10.22 10.50
C ASP A 115 -6.86 -11.29 9.79
N LEU A 116 -7.71 -10.89 8.83
CA LEU A 116 -8.47 -11.81 7.99
C LEU A 116 -7.56 -12.81 7.25
N LEU A 117 -6.47 -12.30 6.66
CA LEU A 117 -5.50 -13.14 5.95
C LEU A 117 -4.71 -14.05 6.90
N ALA A 118 -4.35 -13.56 8.10
CA ALA A 118 -3.65 -14.34 9.12
C ALA A 118 -4.51 -15.45 9.67
N ASP A 119 -5.78 -15.15 10.00
CA ASP A 119 -6.74 -16.14 10.45
C ASP A 119 -6.92 -17.27 9.44
N GLU A 120 -7.00 -16.92 8.15
CA GLU A 120 -7.16 -17.92 7.11
C GLU A 120 -5.88 -18.71 6.86
N ALA A 121 -4.72 -18.05 6.88
CA ALA A 121 -3.43 -18.70 6.70
C ALA A 121 -3.10 -19.67 7.85
N ASN A 122 -3.45 -19.32 9.09
CA ASN A 122 -3.24 -20.17 10.26
C ASN A 122 -4.05 -21.48 10.24
N ARG A 123 -5.05 -21.63 9.34
CA ARG A 123 -5.78 -22.89 9.11
C ARG A 123 -5.00 -23.86 8.23
N GLU A 124 -3.96 -23.38 7.55
CA GLU A 124 -3.13 -24.23 6.69
C GLU A 124 -1.99 -24.89 7.51
N PRO A 125 -1.86 -26.22 7.53
CA PRO A 125 -0.88 -26.90 8.37
C PRO A 125 0.58 -26.59 7.99
N SER A 126 0.81 -26.13 6.75
CA SER A 126 2.11 -25.72 6.22
C SER A 126 2.46 -24.26 6.47
N PHE A 127 1.60 -23.51 7.16
CA PHE A 127 1.80 -22.10 7.47
C PHE A 127 2.22 -21.87 8.92
N ARG A 128 3.17 -20.96 9.13
CA ARG A 128 3.57 -20.48 10.46
C ARG A 128 3.76 -18.97 10.42
N LEU A 129 3.04 -18.26 11.28
CA LEU A 129 3.24 -16.83 11.52
C LEU A 129 3.95 -16.62 12.86
N ARG A 130 5.05 -15.87 12.85
CA ARG A 130 5.80 -15.51 14.06
C ARG A 130 5.80 -14.00 14.19
N MET A 131 4.96 -13.52 15.08
CA MET A 131 4.93 -12.11 15.50
C MET A 131 6.12 -11.81 16.43
N ASN A 132 6.40 -10.53 16.69
CA ASN A 132 7.53 -10.06 17.49
C ASN A 132 8.90 -10.58 17.01
N THR A 133 9.01 -11.02 15.77
CA THR A 133 10.22 -11.65 15.23
C THR A 133 10.86 -10.76 14.16
N GLU A 134 11.90 -10.02 14.58
CA GLU A 134 12.62 -9.08 13.72
C GLU A 134 13.79 -9.76 13.04
N VAL A 135 13.81 -9.77 11.72
CA VAL A 135 14.97 -10.23 10.95
C VAL A 135 16.08 -9.18 11.04
N THR A 136 17.26 -9.60 11.46
CA THR A 136 18.42 -8.72 11.68
C THR A 136 19.51 -8.86 10.62
N SER A 137 19.60 -10.01 9.96
CA SER A 137 20.53 -10.22 8.83
C SER A 137 20.16 -11.46 8.02
N PHE A 138 20.71 -11.53 6.80
CA PHE A 138 20.65 -12.74 5.98
C PHE A 138 21.77 -13.72 6.34
N LEU A 139 21.46 -15.02 6.32
CA LEU A 139 22.46 -16.08 6.36
C LEU A 139 23.00 -16.28 4.94
N MET A 140 24.32 -16.19 4.79
CA MET A 140 24.99 -16.26 3.49
C MET A 140 25.92 -17.46 3.41
N GLU A 141 25.75 -18.29 2.39
CA GLU A 141 26.67 -19.40 2.10
C GLU A 141 27.00 -19.41 0.59
N ARG A 142 28.26 -19.35 0.26
CA ARG A 142 28.78 -19.36 -1.13
C ARG A 142 28.05 -18.37 -2.05
N GLY A 143 27.79 -17.15 -1.58
CA GLY A 143 27.10 -16.12 -2.34
C GLY A 143 25.58 -16.27 -2.47
N ARG A 144 24.98 -17.30 -1.81
CA ARG A 144 23.54 -17.54 -1.77
C ARG A 144 22.98 -17.19 -0.39
N VAL A 145 21.77 -16.61 -0.34
CA VAL A 145 20.99 -16.49 0.89
C VAL A 145 20.41 -17.87 1.21
N THR A 146 20.67 -18.35 2.44
CA THR A 146 20.24 -19.66 2.93
C THR A 146 19.33 -19.57 4.14
N GLY A 147 18.83 -18.36 4.44
CA GLY A 147 17.94 -18.09 5.55
C GLY A 147 18.20 -16.73 6.17
N VAL A 148 17.74 -16.57 7.40
CA VAL A 148 17.82 -15.30 8.16
C VAL A 148 18.26 -15.54 9.61
N ARG A 149 18.91 -14.51 10.20
CA ARG A 149 18.99 -14.35 11.64
C ARG A 149 17.87 -13.45 12.10
N TYR A 150 17.29 -13.79 13.23
CA TYR A 150 16.21 -13.01 13.82
C TYR A 150 16.42 -12.77 15.31
N ARG A 151 15.73 -11.78 15.83
CA ARG A 151 15.61 -11.46 17.24
C ARG A 151 14.12 -11.47 17.61
N ASP A 152 13.79 -12.18 18.69
CA ASP A 152 12.49 -12.06 19.34
C ASP A 152 12.43 -10.74 20.10
N ARG A 153 11.52 -9.86 19.73
CA ARG A 153 11.39 -8.55 20.35
C ARG A 153 10.66 -8.59 21.70
N ALA A 154 9.89 -9.64 21.96
CA ALA A 154 9.21 -9.83 23.23
C ALA A 154 10.16 -10.41 24.30
N GLY A 155 10.91 -11.44 23.95
CA GLY A 155 11.79 -12.17 24.88
C GLY A 155 13.28 -11.86 24.73
N GLY A 156 13.70 -11.05 23.73
CA GLY A 156 15.11 -10.69 23.48
C GLY A 156 15.98 -11.82 22.93
N SER A 157 15.47 -13.03 22.76
CA SER A 157 16.21 -14.17 22.25
C SER A 157 16.56 -13.99 20.76
N THR A 158 17.68 -14.59 20.32
CA THR A 158 18.09 -14.60 18.92
C THR A 158 18.09 -16.01 18.37
N GLY A 159 17.86 -16.17 17.07
CA GLY A 159 17.88 -17.45 16.40
C GLY A 159 18.21 -17.36 14.92
N GLU A 160 18.28 -18.54 14.31
CA GLU A 160 18.47 -18.68 12.86
C GLU A 160 17.34 -19.53 12.28
N LEU A 161 16.73 -19.04 11.18
CA LEU A 161 15.78 -19.80 10.38
C LEU A 161 16.41 -20.04 9.02
N ARG A 162 16.67 -21.30 8.68
CA ARG A 162 17.18 -21.68 7.37
C ARG A 162 16.02 -21.86 6.39
N ALA A 163 16.23 -21.44 5.15
CA ALA A 163 15.23 -21.53 4.10
C ALA A 163 15.83 -21.82 2.74
N THR A 164 15.10 -22.56 1.91
CA THR A 164 15.45 -22.76 0.50
C THR A 164 15.36 -21.45 -0.27
N LEU A 165 14.34 -20.62 0.04
CA LEU A 165 14.15 -19.28 -0.48
C LEU A 165 13.73 -18.34 0.65
N THR A 166 14.33 -17.16 0.69
CA THR A 166 13.87 -16.04 1.51
C THR A 166 13.19 -15.01 0.61
N VAL A 167 11.99 -14.54 1.00
CA VAL A 167 11.29 -13.47 0.29
C VAL A 167 11.16 -12.25 1.21
N ALA A 168 11.80 -11.15 0.84
CA ALA A 168 11.72 -9.88 1.55
C ALA A 168 10.44 -9.14 1.18
N CYS A 169 9.55 -8.98 2.17
CA CYS A 169 8.27 -8.26 2.13
C CYS A 169 8.19 -7.21 3.26
N ASP A 170 9.34 -6.82 3.82
CA ASP A 170 9.51 -5.99 5.03
C ASP A 170 9.48 -4.49 4.74
N GLY A 171 9.00 -4.14 3.56
CA GLY A 171 8.66 -2.77 3.20
C GLY A 171 9.89 -1.89 2.90
N ARG A 172 9.70 -0.58 3.04
CA ARG A 172 10.71 0.46 2.69
C ARG A 172 11.98 0.40 3.53
N GLY A 173 11.91 -0.22 4.70
CA GLY A 173 13.06 -0.44 5.58
C GLY A 173 13.74 -1.79 5.40
N SER A 174 13.48 -2.50 4.31
CA SER A 174 14.02 -3.83 4.05
C SER A 174 15.55 -3.88 4.09
N LEU A 175 16.07 -4.86 4.80
CA LEU A 175 17.52 -5.15 4.82
C LEU A 175 18.07 -5.46 3.43
N ALA A 176 17.25 -6.03 2.56
CA ALA A 176 17.64 -6.34 1.19
C ALA A 176 18.01 -5.09 0.37
N ARG A 177 17.43 -3.94 0.70
CA ARG A 177 17.68 -2.67 0.00
C ARG A 177 19.09 -2.12 0.21
N ALA A 178 19.75 -2.53 1.30
CA ALA A 178 21.13 -2.19 1.58
C ALA A 178 22.14 -3.06 0.82
N LEU A 179 21.69 -4.10 0.09
CA LEU A 179 22.57 -4.97 -0.69
C LEU A 179 22.98 -4.25 -2.01
N PRO A 180 24.27 -3.91 -2.20
CA PRO A 180 24.72 -3.09 -3.34
C PRO A 180 24.37 -3.70 -4.70
N GLU A 181 24.41 -5.02 -4.81
CA GLU A 181 24.14 -5.76 -6.04
C GLU A 181 22.68 -5.68 -6.50
N LEU A 182 21.75 -5.31 -5.64
CA LEU A 182 20.35 -5.09 -6.01
C LEU A 182 20.12 -3.71 -6.64
N GLY A 183 20.97 -2.73 -6.32
CA GLY A 183 21.04 -1.41 -6.93
C GLY A 183 19.75 -0.59 -6.72
N LEU A 184 19.65 0.11 -5.61
CA LEU A 184 18.52 0.99 -5.33
C LEU A 184 18.56 2.22 -6.26
N ARG A 185 17.41 2.53 -6.89
CA ARG A 185 17.20 3.75 -7.66
C ARG A 185 16.09 4.57 -7.00
N GLU A 186 16.45 5.73 -6.51
CA GLU A 186 15.50 6.68 -5.92
C GLU A 186 14.94 7.63 -6.97
N PHE A 187 13.71 8.11 -6.71
CA PHE A 187 13.01 9.09 -7.54
C PHE A 187 12.57 10.27 -6.66
N PRO A 188 12.65 11.51 -7.17
CA PRO A 188 12.17 12.67 -6.44
C PRO A 188 10.69 12.56 -6.09
N CYS A 189 10.35 12.99 -4.88
CA CYS A 189 8.97 13.19 -4.42
C CYS A 189 8.82 14.63 -3.95
N PRO A 190 7.81 15.39 -4.43
CA PRO A 190 7.66 16.81 -4.07
C PRO A 190 6.99 17.02 -2.72
N MET A 191 6.51 15.96 -2.08
CA MET A 191 5.65 16.06 -0.90
C MET A 191 5.98 15.03 0.18
N ASP A 192 5.57 15.38 1.41
CA ASP A 192 5.29 14.46 2.51
C ASP A 192 3.80 14.54 2.83
N VAL A 193 3.30 13.64 3.68
CA VAL A 193 1.88 13.61 4.06
C VAL A 193 1.76 13.55 5.57
N TRP A 194 0.96 14.47 6.12
CA TRP A 194 0.49 14.38 7.49
C TRP A 194 -0.81 13.61 7.55
N TRP A 195 -0.94 12.74 8.55
CA TRP A 195 -2.12 11.97 8.83
C TRP A 195 -2.63 12.25 10.22
N PHE A 196 -3.93 12.49 10.37
CA PHE A 196 -4.61 12.65 11.66
C PHE A 196 -6.09 12.30 11.52
N ARG A 197 -6.79 12.24 12.66
CA ARG A 197 -8.23 11.95 12.73
C ARG A 197 -9.01 13.18 13.16
N LEU A 198 -10.22 13.30 12.62
CA LEU A 198 -11.23 14.22 13.09
C LEU A 198 -12.56 13.48 13.23
N PRO A 199 -13.41 13.80 14.21
CA PRO A 199 -14.74 13.24 14.30
C PRO A 199 -15.55 13.53 13.05
N ARG A 200 -16.41 12.60 12.66
CA ARG A 200 -17.32 12.73 11.52
C ARG A 200 -18.76 12.65 12.01
N ARG A 201 -19.63 13.47 11.40
CA ARG A 201 -21.07 13.46 11.65
C ARG A 201 -21.80 12.75 10.52
N ALA A 202 -22.99 12.26 10.79
CA ALA A 202 -23.85 11.63 9.78
C ALA A 202 -24.23 12.59 8.64
N SER A 203 -24.28 13.90 8.92
CA SER A 203 -24.57 14.96 7.92
C SER A 203 -23.42 15.32 7.03
N ASP A 204 -22.18 14.88 7.36
CA ASP A 204 -20.99 15.20 6.55
C ASP A 204 -21.02 14.45 5.22
N PRO A 205 -20.29 14.96 4.20
CA PRO A 205 -20.13 14.25 2.93
C PRO A 205 -19.67 12.81 3.13
N GLN A 206 -20.03 11.91 2.22
CA GLN A 206 -19.62 10.51 2.26
C GLN A 206 -18.46 10.24 1.30
N GLY A 207 -17.64 9.23 1.63
CA GLY A 207 -16.59 8.72 0.78
C GLY A 207 -15.26 9.46 0.90
N LEU A 208 -14.62 9.73 -0.23
CA LEU A 208 -13.33 10.45 -0.33
C LEU A 208 -13.58 11.88 -0.79
N VAL A 209 -13.26 12.84 0.07
CA VAL A 209 -13.35 14.27 -0.24
C VAL A 209 -11.94 14.86 -0.32
N GLY A 210 -11.57 15.36 -1.48
CA GLY A 210 -10.33 16.12 -1.68
C GLY A 210 -10.59 17.62 -1.63
N ASN A 211 -9.62 18.41 -1.17
CA ASN A 211 -9.64 19.87 -1.24
C ASN A 211 -8.26 20.43 -1.57
N ALA A 212 -8.26 21.53 -2.33
CA ALA A 212 -7.08 22.33 -2.58
C ALA A 212 -7.29 23.71 -1.95
N GLY A 213 -6.66 23.94 -0.81
CA GLY A 213 -6.56 25.26 -0.19
C GLY A 213 -5.32 26.00 -0.67
N GLU A 214 -5.15 27.25 -0.22
CA GLU A 214 -3.99 28.06 -0.59
C GLU A 214 -2.65 27.47 -0.10
N ARG A 215 -2.66 26.77 1.04
CA ARG A 215 -1.45 26.22 1.68
C ARG A 215 -1.33 24.72 1.57
N PHE A 216 -2.44 24.00 1.54
CA PHE A 216 -2.47 22.55 1.67
C PHE A 216 -3.40 21.90 0.66
N LEU A 217 -2.97 20.76 0.16
CA LEU A 217 -3.85 19.81 -0.46
C LEU A 217 -4.30 18.80 0.59
N THR A 218 -5.59 18.56 0.67
CA THR A 218 -6.16 17.64 1.65
C THR A 218 -6.93 16.53 0.96
N ALA A 219 -6.90 15.34 1.57
CA ALA A 219 -7.77 14.23 1.22
C ALA A 219 -8.36 13.67 2.51
N MET A 220 -9.67 13.63 2.59
CA MET A 220 -10.41 13.18 3.76
C MET A 220 -11.19 11.93 3.43
N ILE A 221 -10.98 10.90 4.21
CA ILE A 221 -11.54 9.57 4.00
C ILE A 221 -12.59 9.32 5.08
N ASP A 222 -13.81 9.06 4.67
CA ASP A 222 -14.92 8.64 5.52
C ASP A 222 -14.63 7.26 6.14
N ARG A 223 -14.62 7.19 7.49
CA ARG A 223 -14.44 5.95 8.25
C ARG A 223 -15.69 5.60 9.10
N GLY A 224 -16.78 6.28 8.85
CA GLY A 224 -18.04 6.11 9.59
C GLY A 224 -18.20 7.14 10.69
N ASP A 225 -17.47 7.00 11.78
CA ASP A 225 -17.50 7.86 12.98
C ASP A 225 -16.38 8.91 12.99
N TYR A 226 -15.36 8.77 12.13
CA TYR A 226 -14.28 9.75 12.02
C TYR A 226 -13.83 9.96 10.57
N TRP A 227 -13.22 11.12 10.35
CA TRP A 227 -12.46 11.43 9.15
C TRP A 227 -10.99 11.05 9.34
N GLN A 228 -10.47 10.24 8.44
CA GLN A 228 -9.03 10.07 8.28
C GLN A 228 -8.52 11.15 7.33
N CYS A 229 -7.80 12.13 7.89
CA CYS A 229 -7.33 13.29 7.15
C CYS A 229 -5.90 13.09 6.67
N ALA A 230 -5.66 13.28 5.37
CA ALA A 230 -4.35 13.38 4.76
C ALA A 230 -4.12 14.83 4.33
N VAL A 231 -3.00 15.42 4.76
CA VAL A 231 -2.57 16.76 4.34
C VAL A 231 -1.22 16.65 3.66
N LEU A 232 -1.18 17.03 2.40
CA LEU A 232 0.07 17.06 1.63
C LEU A 232 0.82 18.34 1.95
N ILE A 233 2.07 18.17 2.34
CA ILE A 233 3.01 19.28 2.60
C ILE A 233 4.21 19.18 1.65
N PRO A 234 4.90 20.27 1.31
CA PRO A 234 6.14 20.20 0.54
C PRO A 234 7.16 19.30 1.22
N LYS A 235 7.91 18.55 0.43
CA LYS A 235 8.93 17.61 0.90
C LYS A 235 9.90 18.28 1.87
N GLY A 236 10.06 17.66 3.06
CA GLY A 236 10.96 18.14 4.11
C GLY A 236 10.47 19.38 4.88
N ALA A 237 9.23 19.85 4.65
CA ALA A 237 8.69 21.04 5.31
C ALA A 237 8.11 20.77 6.71
N ASP A 238 8.09 19.52 7.18
CA ASP A 238 7.49 19.14 8.47
C ASP A 238 7.98 20.00 9.64
N ALA A 239 9.29 20.08 9.84
CA ALA A 239 9.87 20.85 10.95
C ALA A 239 9.50 22.36 10.88
N LYS A 240 9.51 22.93 9.67
CA LYS A 240 9.13 24.32 9.46
C LYS A 240 7.69 24.58 9.87
N TYR A 241 6.74 23.75 9.41
CA TYR A 241 5.33 23.95 9.72
C TYR A 241 4.98 23.64 11.17
N ARG A 242 5.65 22.66 11.80
CA ARG A 242 5.50 22.42 13.23
C ARG A 242 5.95 23.62 14.08
N ALA A 243 7.01 24.29 13.67
CA ALA A 243 7.49 25.50 14.33
C ALA A 243 6.52 26.70 14.20
N GLU A 244 5.67 26.72 13.18
CA GLU A 244 4.63 27.76 13.00
C GLU A 244 3.45 27.59 13.99
N GLY A 245 3.33 26.44 14.64
CA GLY A 245 2.32 26.12 15.63
C GLY A 245 1.12 25.34 15.10
N LEU A 246 0.57 24.48 15.98
CA LEU A 246 -0.54 23.58 15.67
C LEU A 246 -1.83 24.37 15.33
N ASP A 247 -2.12 25.44 16.08
CA ASP A 247 -3.32 26.26 15.85
C ASP A 247 -3.32 26.90 14.47
N ARG A 248 -2.16 27.39 14.01
CA ARG A 248 -2.03 27.96 12.67
C ARG A 248 -2.27 26.91 11.58
N PHE A 249 -1.75 25.71 11.78
CA PHE A 249 -2.03 24.57 10.88
C PHE A 249 -3.51 24.26 10.82
N LEU A 250 -4.18 24.10 11.98
CA LEU A 250 -5.60 23.75 12.05
C LEU A 250 -6.49 24.85 11.44
N THR A 251 -6.17 26.12 11.65
CA THR A 251 -6.87 27.24 11.00
C THR A 251 -6.75 27.15 9.46
N SER A 252 -5.54 26.97 8.94
CA SER A 252 -5.33 26.81 7.49
C SER A 252 -6.01 25.57 6.91
N PHE A 253 -6.08 24.47 7.69
CA PHE A 253 -6.79 23.26 7.30
C PHE A 253 -8.30 23.51 7.20
N GLU A 254 -8.89 24.24 8.15
CA GLU A 254 -10.31 24.61 8.15
C GLU A 254 -10.66 25.58 7.01
N GLU A 255 -9.76 26.49 6.68
CA GLU A 255 -9.90 27.35 5.50
C GLU A 255 -9.93 26.53 4.21
N ALA A 256 -9.10 25.47 4.14
CA ALA A 256 -9.09 24.54 3.02
C ALA A 256 -10.31 23.60 3.00
N THR A 257 -11.05 23.49 4.11
CA THR A 257 -12.22 22.60 4.25
C THR A 257 -13.44 23.36 4.76
N PRO A 258 -14.05 24.30 3.95
CA PRO A 258 -15.06 25.24 4.40
C PRO A 258 -16.31 24.60 5.03
N TRP A 259 -16.68 23.39 4.63
CA TRP A 259 -17.79 22.63 5.18
C TRP A 259 -17.53 22.08 6.59
N MET A 260 -16.28 22.14 7.08
CA MET A 260 -15.89 21.74 8.44
C MET A 260 -15.81 22.92 9.43
N ARG A 261 -16.06 24.16 9.00
CA ARG A 261 -15.89 25.35 9.85
C ARG A 261 -16.79 25.32 11.09
N PRO A 262 -16.34 25.91 12.24
CA PRO A 262 -17.19 26.15 13.39
C PRO A 262 -18.44 26.96 12.99
N GLY A 263 -19.62 26.48 13.35
CA GLY A 263 -20.91 27.07 12.93
C GLY A 263 -21.61 26.28 11.83
N THR A 264 -20.90 25.54 10.96
CA THR A 264 -21.49 24.50 10.09
C THR A 264 -21.71 23.18 10.83
N GLY A 265 -21.24 23.09 12.06
CA GLY A 265 -21.55 22.02 13.00
C GLY A 265 -20.59 20.83 13.01
N THR A 266 -19.54 20.78 12.19
CA THR A 266 -18.74 19.57 11.97
C THR A 266 -17.59 19.37 12.96
N VAL A 267 -16.88 20.39 13.37
CA VAL A 267 -15.73 20.28 14.30
C VAL A 267 -15.87 21.27 15.45
N GLY A 268 -16.01 20.77 16.67
CA GLY A 268 -15.86 21.58 17.90
C GLY A 268 -14.38 21.75 18.26
N ARG A 269 -14.02 22.77 19.03
CA ARG A 269 -12.65 22.98 19.52
C ARG A 269 -12.10 21.76 20.28
N ASP A 270 -12.95 21.02 20.97
CA ASP A 270 -12.58 19.87 21.80
C ASP A 270 -12.25 18.59 21.02
N THR A 271 -12.50 18.58 19.70
CA THR A 271 -12.35 17.40 18.83
C THR A 271 -11.18 17.51 17.85
N ARG A 272 -10.42 18.62 17.92
CA ARG A 272 -9.21 18.84 17.10
C ARG A 272 -8.02 18.11 17.71
N PRO A 273 -6.98 17.79 16.92
CA PRO A 273 -5.68 17.37 17.46
C PRO A 273 -5.21 18.37 18.53
N ARG A 274 -4.84 17.84 19.70
CA ARG A 274 -4.40 18.64 20.86
C ARG A 274 -2.90 18.84 20.89
N SER A 275 -2.17 17.96 20.22
CA SER A 275 -0.72 18.01 20.08
C SER A 275 -0.26 17.52 18.73
N TRP A 276 0.98 17.87 18.38
CA TRP A 276 1.64 17.33 17.19
C TRP A 276 1.85 15.81 17.24
N ASP A 277 1.71 15.17 18.40
CA ASP A 277 1.82 13.71 18.52
C ASP A 277 0.64 12.98 17.85
N GLU A 278 -0.51 13.66 17.72
CA GLU A 278 -1.68 13.16 17.02
C GLU A 278 -1.57 13.33 15.48
N VAL A 279 -0.60 14.11 15.01
CA VAL A 279 -0.34 14.35 13.59
C VAL A 279 0.89 13.56 13.16
N LYS A 280 0.66 12.45 12.45
CA LYS A 280 1.71 11.51 12.04
C LYS A 280 2.29 11.87 10.67
N LEU A 281 3.61 11.96 10.59
CA LEU A 281 4.32 12.21 9.33
C LEU A 281 4.51 10.91 8.56
N LEU A 282 4.07 10.89 7.32
CA LEU A 282 4.51 9.94 6.31
C LEU A 282 5.61 10.58 5.46
N ASP A 283 6.86 10.22 5.73
CA ASP A 283 8.00 10.51 4.85
C ASP A 283 7.80 9.76 3.53
N VAL A 284 7.38 10.48 2.49
CA VAL A 284 7.07 9.89 1.19
C VAL A 284 8.37 9.62 0.44
N ARG A 285 8.59 8.35 0.13
CA ARG A 285 9.70 7.88 -0.71
C ARG A 285 9.18 7.13 -1.90
N MET A 286 9.81 7.35 -3.02
CA MET A 286 9.57 6.58 -4.24
C MET A 286 10.91 6.11 -4.78
N ASP A 287 11.03 4.80 -4.89
CA ASP A 287 12.27 4.18 -5.32
C ASP A 287 12.01 2.78 -5.90
N ARG A 288 13.00 2.18 -6.50
CA ARG A 288 12.92 0.81 -7.02
C ARG A 288 14.30 0.18 -7.10
N LEU A 289 14.39 -1.10 -6.70
CA LEU A 289 15.55 -1.91 -6.95
C LEU A 289 15.71 -2.16 -8.47
N ARG A 290 16.93 -2.12 -8.97
CA ARG A 290 17.24 -2.51 -10.36
C ARG A 290 17.12 -4.02 -10.53
N ARG A 291 17.54 -4.77 -9.51
CA ARG A 291 17.42 -6.22 -9.43
C ARG A 291 16.66 -6.57 -8.15
N TRP A 292 15.56 -7.31 -8.28
CA TRP A 292 14.72 -7.70 -7.15
C TRP A 292 15.12 -9.01 -6.51
N HIS A 293 16.16 -9.66 -7.03
CA HIS A 293 16.55 -11.00 -6.63
C HIS A 293 18.07 -11.21 -6.65
N ARG A 294 18.48 -12.18 -5.89
CA ARG A 294 19.80 -12.85 -5.94
C ARG A 294 19.61 -14.34 -5.62
N PRO A 295 20.64 -15.20 -5.73
CA PRO A 295 20.52 -16.59 -5.31
C PRO A 295 19.97 -16.72 -3.89
N GLY A 296 18.82 -17.39 -3.73
CA GLY A 296 18.14 -17.62 -2.45
C GLY A 296 17.36 -16.43 -1.88
N LEU A 297 17.25 -15.30 -2.59
CA LEU A 297 16.50 -14.12 -2.16
C LEU A 297 15.65 -13.55 -3.31
N LEU A 298 14.42 -13.15 -2.98
CA LEU A 298 13.54 -12.33 -3.79
C LEU A 298 13.01 -11.16 -2.94
N CYS A 299 12.85 -9.97 -3.53
CA CYS A 299 12.17 -8.83 -2.94
C CYS A 299 10.87 -8.56 -3.69
N ILE A 300 9.77 -8.28 -2.97
CA ILE A 300 8.47 -7.90 -3.54
C ILE A 300 7.82 -6.78 -2.72
N GLY A 301 6.82 -6.13 -3.31
CA GLY A 301 6.15 -4.98 -2.70
C GLY A 301 7.12 -3.83 -2.43
N ASP A 302 6.91 -3.09 -1.34
CA ASP A 302 7.74 -1.93 -0.99
C ASP A 302 9.21 -2.28 -0.71
N ALA A 303 9.54 -3.54 -0.47
CA ALA A 303 10.94 -3.99 -0.38
C ALA A 303 11.63 -3.92 -1.75
N ALA A 304 10.90 -4.12 -2.83
CA ALA A 304 11.41 -4.03 -4.21
C ALA A 304 11.17 -2.65 -4.84
N HIS A 305 10.03 -2.00 -4.55
CA HIS A 305 9.61 -0.74 -5.17
C HIS A 305 8.65 0.05 -4.27
N ALA A 306 9.17 1.01 -3.55
CA ALA A 306 8.34 1.92 -2.78
C ALA A 306 7.56 2.87 -3.71
N MET A 307 6.27 3.01 -3.44
CA MET A 307 5.36 3.84 -4.22
C MET A 307 4.97 5.10 -3.46
N SER A 308 4.63 6.16 -4.22
CA SER A 308 3.94 7.31 -3.67
C SER A 308 2.53 6.92 -3.20
N PRO A 309 1.97 7.58 -2.16
CA PRO A 309 0.59 7.36 -1.74
C PRO A 309 -0.44 7.86 -2.77
N VAL A 310 -0.01 8.62 -3.77
CA VAL A 310 -0.88 9.10 -4.86
C VAL A 310 -1.52 7.90 -5.57
N PHE A 311 -2.84 7.96 -5.74
CA PHE A 311 -3.73 6.92 -6.26
C PHE A 311 -4.00 5.73 -5.32
N GLY A 312 -3.37 5.63 -4.14
CA GLY A 312 -3.63 4.57 -3.16
C GLY A 312 -3.33 3.13 -3.64
N ILE A 313 -2.43 2.95 -4.62
CA ILE A 313 -2.23 1.66 -5.32
C ILE A 313 -1.10 0.78 -4.74
N GLY A 314 -0.38 1.26 -3.72
CA GLY A 314 0.79 0.53 -3.18
C GLY A 314 0.46 -0.87 -2.67
N ILE A 315 -0.61 -1.02 -1.90
CA ILE A 315 -1.07 -2.33 -1.39
C ILE A 315 -1.38 -3.28 -2.54
N ASN A 316 -2.12 -2.81 -3.53
CA ASN A 316 -2.56 -3.68 -4.64
C ASN A 316 -1.40 -4.17 -5.47
N LEU A 317 -0.39 -3.33 -5.71
CA LEU A 317 0.85 -3.76 -6.38
C LEU A 317 1.60 -4.80 -5.56
N ALA A 318 1.67 -4.61 -4.24
CA ALA A 318 2.31 -5.56 -3.33
C ALA A 318 1.59 -6.92 -3.31
N VAL A 319 0.24 -6.90 -3.30
CA VAL A 319 -0.59 -8.10 -3.41
C VAL A 319 -0.40 -8.80 -4.75
N GLU A 320 -0.41 -8.07 -5.86
CA GLU A 320 -0.19 -8.64 -7.18
C GLU A 320 1.22 -9.22 -7.35
N ASP A 321 2.23 -8.61 -6.72
CA ASP A 321 3.59 -9.19 -6.68
C ASP A 321 3.60 -10.52 -5.94
N ALA A 322 2.87 -10.61 -4.81
CA ALA A 322 2.72 -11.85 -4.05
C ALA A 322 2.03 -12.95 -4.86
N VAL A 323 0.97 -12.59 -5.61
CA VAL A 323 0.27 -13.52 -6.51
C VAL A 323 1.20 -14.03 -7.61
N ALA A 324 1.94 -13.12 -8.27
CA ALA A 324 2.91 -13.50 -9.29
C ALA A 324 4.04 -14.36 -8.71
N ALA A 325 4.54 -14.02 -7.52
CA ALA A 325 5.56 -14.81 -6.82
C ALA A 325 5.03 -16.22 -6.50
N ALA A 326 3.85 -16.34 -5.91
CA ALA A 326 3.24 -17.64 -5.62
C ALA A 326 3.07 -18.48 -6.90
N ARG A 327 2.60 -17.88 -7.99
CA ARG A 327 2.40 -18.57 -9.28
C ARG A 327 3.69 -19.14 -9.86
N HIS A 328 4.80 -18.40 -9.77
CA HIS A 328 6.08 -18.85 -10.34
C HIS A 328 6.87 -19.74 -9.39
N LEU A 329 6.65 -19.64 -8.07
CA LEU A 329 7.51 -20.28 -7.07
C LEU A 329 6.89 -21.50 -6.42
N ALA A 330 5.54 -21.63 -6.35
CA ALA A 330 4.90 -22.72 -5.61
C ALA A 330 5.33 -24.11 -6.12
N GLY A 331 5.33 -24.35 -7.43
CA GLY A 331 5.77 -25.61 -8.02
C GLY A 331 7.24 -25.91 -7.74
N PRO A 332 8.18 -25.02 -8.13
CA PRO A 332 9.61 -25.21 -7.85
C PRO A 332 9.95 -25.36 -6.37
N LEU A 333 9.29 -24.62 -5.46
CA LEU A 333 9.51 -24.75 -4.01
C LEU A 333 9.07 -26.11 -3.50
N ARG A 334 7.89 -26.56 -3.91
CA ARG A 334 7.37 -27.88 -3.53
C ARG A 334 8.23 -29.03 -4.05
N ALA A 335 8.79 -28.87 -5.24
CA ALA A 335 9.70 -29.83 -5.84
C ALA A 335 11.15 -29.74 -5.32
N GLY A 336 11.48 -28.73 -4.51
CA GLY A 336 12.85 -28.47 -4.06
C GLY A 336 13.82 -28.01 -5.14
N THR A 337 13.31 -27.55 -6.30
CA THR A 337 14.10 -27.19 -7.50
C THR A 337 14.22 -25.70 -7.74
N VAL A 338 13.72 -24.85 -6.81
CA VAL A 338 13.71 -23.40 -7.00
C VAL A 338 15.08 -22.84 -7.27
N GLY A 339 15.21 -22.11 -8.38
CA GLY A 339 16.45 -21.54 -8.85
C GLY A 339 16.38 -20.05 -9.18
N LEU A 340 17.49 -19.50 -9.67
CA LEU A 340 17.57 -18.08 -10.05
C LEU A 340 16.63 -17.72 -11.20
N GLY A 341 16.32 -18.68 -12.07
CA GLY A 341 15.37 -18.52 -13.19
C GLY A 341 13.96 -18.18 -12.71
N ASP A 342 13.51 -18.85 -11.66
CA ASP A 342 12.16 -18.70 -11.13
C ASP A 342 11.96 -17.33 -10.46
N VAL A 343 12.90 -16.90 -9.61
CA VAL A 343 12.84 -15.57 -8.99
C VAL A 343 13.00 -14.44 -10.02
N ARG A 344 13.81 -14.66 -11.09
CA ARG A 344 13.92 -13.73 -12.22
C ARG A 344 12.61 -13.63 -12.99
N ALA A 345 11.85 -14.71 -13.12
CA ALA A 345 10.57 -14.71 -13.80
C ALA A 345 9.55 -13.81 -13.09
N VAL A 346 9.54 -13.79 -11.74
CA VAL A 346 8.72 -12.88 -10.95
C VAL A 346 9.06 -11.43 -11.27
N GLN A 347 10.34 -11.03 -11.20
CA GLN A 347 10.75 -9.68 -11.54
C GLN A 347 10.37 -9.32 -12.99
N ARG A 348 10.64 -10.18 -13.94
CA ARG A 348 10.33 -9.96 -15.36
C ARG A 348 8.84 -9.71 -15.59
N ARG A 349 8.00 -10.41 -14.83
CA ARG A 349 6.55 -10.26 -14.88
C ARG A 349 6.07 -8.95 -14.26
N ARG A 350 6.62 -8.54 -13.10
CA ARG A 350 6.09 -7.45 -12.30
C ARG A 350 6.77 -6.09 -12.52
N TRP A 351 8.04 -6.10 -12.91
CA TRP A 351 8.82 -4.88 -13.11
C TRP A 351 8.18 -3.88 -14.08
N PRO A 352 7.62 -4.28 -15.25
CA PRO A 352 7.01 -3.33 -16.18
C PRO A 352 5.83 -2.58 -15.54
N THR A 353 4.99 -3.28 -14.81
CA THR A 353 3.83 -2.68 -14.11
C THR A 353 4.29 -1.69 -13.04
N ALA A 354 5.24 -2.08 -12.19
CA ALA A 354 5.80 -1.19 -11.17
C ALA A 354 6.45 0.05 -11.80
N ALA A 355 7.20 -0.13 -12.88
CA ALA A 355 7.87 0.96 -13.61
C ALA A 355 6.86 1.93 -14.24
N ALA A 356 5.82 1.41 -14.89
CA ALA A 356 4.77 2.22 -15.53
C ALA A 356 3.98 3.01 -14.47
N THR A 357 3.63 2.38 -13.36
CA THR A 357 2.95 3.02 -12.24
C THR A 357 3.77 4.16 -11.64
N GLN A 358 5.04 3.93 -11.35
CA GLN A 358 5.92 5.00 -10.83
C GLN A 358 6.12 6.12 -11.84
N ARG A 359 6.17 5.81 -13.14
CA ARG A 359 6.23 6.85 -14.18
C ARG A 359 4.97 7.72 -14.17
N LEU A 360 3.79 7.10 -14.06
CA LEU A 360 2.53 7.83 -13.97
C LEU A 360 2.48 8.70 -12.71
N GLN A 361 2.87 8.18 -11.56
CA GLN A 361 2.94 8.94 -10.30
C GLN A 361 3.89 10.13 -10.42
N ARG A 362 5.07 9.97 -11.05
CA ARG A 362 6.01 11.06 -11.29
C ARG A 362 5.44 12.15 -12.19
N ILE A 363 4.66 11.79 -13.22
CA ILE A 363 3.96 12.75 -14.07
C ILE A 363 2.92 13.51 -13.24
N ALA A 364 2.13 12.80 -12.42
CA ALA A 364 1.15 13.42 -11.52
C ALA A 364 1.83 14.36 -10.51
N HIS A 365 2.98 13.97 -9.94
CA HIS A 365 3.77 14.81 -9.05
C HIS A 365 4.19 16.12 -9.74
N ALA A 366 4.81 16.04 -10.92
CA ALA A 366 5.35 17.20 -11.60
C ALA A 366 4.27 18.13 -12.20
N ARG A 367 3.13 17.55 -12.65
CA ARG A 367 2.10 18.31 -13.39
C ARG A 367 0.93 18.76 -12.52
N VAL A 368 0.70 18.10 -11.39
CA VAL A 368 -0.46 18.37 -10.52
C VAL A 368 -0.02 18.72 -9.10
N ILE A 369 0.68 17.83 -8.42
CA ILE A 369 0.94 17.97 -6.99
C ILE A 369 1.91 19.14 -6.71
N GLU A 370 3.04 19.18 -7.39
CA GLU A 370 4.06 20.21 -7.17
C GLU A 370 3.55 21.63 -7.48
N PRO A 371 2.87 21.90 -8.63
CA PRO A 371 2.26 23.20 -8.87
C PRO A 371 1.25 23.60 -7.78
N LEU A 372 0.36 22.69 -7.38
CA LEU A 372 -0.62 22.97 -6.32
C LEU A 372 0.03 23.29 -4.98
N LEU A 373 1.07 22.54 -4.57
CA LEU A 373 1.83 22.83 -3.35
C LEU A 373 2.58 24.17 -3.38
N GLN A 374 2.82 24.70 -4.58
CA GLN A 374 3.43 26.03 -4.80
C GLN A 374 2.38 27.14 -5.00
N GLY A 375 1.10 26.87 -4.73
CA GLY A 375 -0.01 27.84 -4.93
C GLY A 375 -0.28 28.18 -6.40
N ARG A 376 0.22 27.37 -7.33
CA ARG A 376 0.00 27.55 -8.77
C ARG A 376 -1.12 26.65 -9.26
N SER A 377 -1.96 27.16 -10.15
CA SER A 377 -2.97 26.30 -10.80
C SER A 377 -2.27 25.24 -11.67
N PRO A 378 -2.72 23.97 -11.60
CA PRO A 378 -2.18 22.94 -12.49
C PRO A 378 -2.46 23.33 -13.94
N ALA A 379 -1.40 23.47 -14.73
CA ALA A 379 -1.50 23.73 -16.15
C ALA A 379 -0.91 22.58 -16.96
N VAL A 380 -1.61 22.14 -17.98
CA VAL A 380 -1.08 21.26 -19.02
C VAL A 380 -0.93 22.09 -20.29
N GLY A 381 0.31 22.41 -20.66
CA GLY A 381 0.59 23.19 -21.86
C GLY A 381 0.28 24.68 -21.79
N GLY A 382 0.32 25.30 -20.58
CA GLY A 382 0.11 26.76 -20.41
C GLY A 382 -1.35 27.19 -20.38
N GLU A 383 -2.31 26.28 -20.58
CA GLU A 383 -3.74 26.56 -20.43
C GLU A 383 -4.32 25.81 -19.21
N PRO A 384 -5.20 26.45 -18.40
CA PRO A 384 -5.87 25.77 -17.29
C PRO A 384 -6.68 24.63 -17.85
N LEU A 385 -6.31 23.44 -17.44
CA LEU A 385 -6.87 22.12 -17.68
C LEU A 385 -8.07 22.05 -18.69
N ARG A 386 -7.79 22.12 -19.96
CA ARG A 386 -8.71 21.59 -21.00
C ARG A 386 -8.95 20.07 -20.84
N LEU A 387 -8.19 19.43 -19.94
CA LEU A 387 -8.40 18.01 -19.60
C LEU A 387 -9.82 17.75 -19.07
N ALA A 388 -10.37 18.67 -18.27
CA ALA A 388 -11.74 18.57 -17.81
C ALA A 388 -12.73 18.64 -18.98
N GLU A 389 -12.54 19.57 -19.92
CA GLU A 389 -13.36 19.69 -21.13
C GLU A 389 -13.19 18.47 -22.07
N VAL A 390 -11.95 17.98 -22.22
CA VAL A 390 -11.69 16.79 -23.02
C VAL A 390 -12.32 15.54 -22.38
N LEU A 391 -12.23 15.40 -21.06
CA LEU A 391 -12.85 14.28 -20.34
C LEU A 391 -14.39 14.39 -20.31
N THR A 392 -14.97 15.59 -20.36
CA THR A 392 -16.42 15.76 -20.50
C THR A 392 -16.92 15.43 -21.90
N LYS A 393 -16.14 15.80 -22.94
CA LYS A 393 -16.49 15.53 -24.35
C LYS A 393 -16.23 14.08 -24.78
N ALA A 394 -15.37 13.34 -24.05
CA ALA A 394 -15.05 11.94 -24.34
C ALA A 394 -15.14 11.06 -23.08
N PRO A 395 -16.36 10.66 -22.65
CA PRO A 395 -16.56 9.90 -21.41
C PRO A 395 -15.78 8.58 -21.34
N TRP A 396 -15.48 7.97 -22.50
CA TRP A 396 -14.67 6.76 -22.60
C TRP A 396 -13.22 6.96 -22.15
N LEU A 397 -12.67 8.19 -22.26
CA LEU A 397 -11.35 8.52 -21.74
C LEU A 397 -11.28 8.44 -20.21
N LYS A 398 -12.40 8.57 -19.49
CA LYS A 398 -12.47 8.37 -18.03
C LYS A 398 -12.32 6.91 -17.63
N ARG A 399 -12.63 5.97 -18.53
CA ARG A 399 -12.53 4.53 -18.26
C ARG A 399 -11.10 4.03 -18.20
N ALA A 400 -10.18 4.57 -19.00
CA ALA A 400 -8.80 4.12 -19.00
C ALA A 400 -8.07 4.41 -17.67
N PRO A 401 -8.12 5.62 -17.08
CA PRO A 401 -7.62 5.89 -15.73
C PRO A 401 -8.33 5.03 -14.67
N ALA A 402 -9.66 4.91 -14.73
CA ALA A 402 -10.44 4.09 -13.81
C ALA A 402 -10.03 2.61 -13.89
N TYR A 403 -9.86 2.07 -15.10
CA TYR A 403 -9.38 0.70 -15.30
C TYR A 403 -7.97 0.50 -14.75
N PHE A 404 -7.06 1.46 -14.99
CA PHE A 404 -5.71 1.40 -14.45
C PHE A 404 -5.69 1.47 -12.92
N LEU A 405 -6.51 2.32 -12.31
CA LEU A 405 -6.71 2.37 -10.86
C LEU A 405 -7.26 1.04 -10.33
N ALA A 406 -8.26 0.47 -10.99
CA ALA A 406 -8.94 -0.74 -10.54
C ALA A 406 -8.07 -2.00 -10.66
N TYR A 407 -7.30 -2.11 -11.75
CA TYR A 407 -6.66 -3.36 -12.16
C TYR A 407 -5.16 -3.24 -12.46
N GLY A 408 -4.58 -2.05 -12.40
CA GLY A 408 -3.19 -1.83 -12.81
C GLY A 408 -2.96 -2.13 -14.30
N ALA A 409 -1.70 -2.43 -14.65
CA ALA A 409 -1.30 -2.75 -16.04
C ALA A 409 -1.48 -4.24 -16.42
N GLY A 410 -2.16 -5.05 -15.58
CA GLY A 410 -2.43 -6.46 -15.89
C GLY A 410 -2.89 -7.23 -14.66
N ARG A 411 -3.72 -8.24 -14.89
CA ARG A 411 -4.24 -9.11 -13.83
C ARG A 411 -3.24 -10.23 -13.53
N GLU A 412 -2.98 -10.43 -12.25
CA GLU A 412 -2.37 -11.66 -11.77
C GLU A 412 -3.47 -12.65 -11.35
N ARG A 413 -3.20 -13.94 -11.54
CA ARG A 413 -4.08 -15.02 -11.10
C ARG A 413 -3.34 -15.90 -10.12
N PRO A 414 -3.95 -16.26 -8.98
CA PRO A 414 -3.33 -17.16 -8.02
C PRO A 414 -3.06 -18.54 -8.65
N PRO A 415 -2.11 -19.33 -8.10
CA PRO A 415 -1.94 -20.72 -8.47
C PRO A 415 -3.26 -21.49 -8.32
N ALA A 416 -3.58 -22.37 -9.25
CA ALA A 416 -4.82 -23.16 -9.20
C ALA A 416 -4.99 -23.93 -7.87
N ALA A 417 -3.89 -24.44 -7.31
CA ALA A 417 -3.87 -25.14 -6.04
C ALA A 417 -4.23 -24.26 -4.82
N SER A 418 -4.15 -22.92 -4.96
CA SER A 418 -4.47 -21.96 -3.88
C SER A 418 -5.93 -21.47 -3.93
N VAL A 419 -6.65 -21.75 -5.01
CA VAL A 419 -8.04 -21.29 -5.22
C VAL A 419 -8.99 -22.19 -4.43
N ARG A 420 -9.86 -21.56 -3.63
CA ARG A 420 -10.99 -22.20 -2.96
C ARG A 420 -12.23 -21.41 -3.36
N ARG A 421 -12.97 -21.90 -4.36
CA ARG A 421 -14.25 -21.29 -4.72
C ARG A 421 -15.25 -21.53 -3.59
N SER A 422 -15.96 -20.47 -3.19
CA SER A 422 -17.17 -20.61 -2.39
C SER A 422 -18.12 -21.50 -3.17
N GLY A 423 -18.59 -22.60 -2.56
CA GLY A 423 -19.59 -23.48 -3.14
C GLY A 423 -20.94 -22.78 -3.29
#